data_b09cb56e0fc3d251989f6d3853cd65ec
#
_entry.id   b09cb56e0fc3d251989f6d3853cd65ec
#
_cell.length_a   1.000
_cell.length_b   1.000
_cell.length_c   1.000
_cell.angle_alpha   90.00
_cell.angle_beta   90.00
_cell.angle_gamma   90.00
#
_symmetry.space_group_name_H-M   'P 1'
#
loop_
_entity.id
_entity.type
_entity.pdbx_description
1 polymer ?
#
loop_
_entity_poly.entity_id
_entity_poly.type
_entity_poly.pdbx_seq_one_letter_code
_entity_poly.pdbx_strand_id
1 'polypeptide(L)'
;NGLGWLEGFNEMMVRCGYEWTGHPVTEGGQIYTLHGKAGNTPASRVEVEVADTAPYEIRIRGLIKESTFKKADLQTLTELRYVPGSNSFSLHDVLTNRADYPHDYQIIYHNNFGAPILENGARFLAPMASISPFNDYAKAGLKTWGTYAGPTKGFDEMVFNIKPLSDPNHQTLAALVNNAGDKGVAIQFDTRQLPVLTLWKNTDTLKQGYVTGIEPGTSYAYPVTIEREQKRVKQLQPGASAQFDLTYTLLHSKAQVADLEQKIADIQGKVKIDENDAPIAKE
;
A
#
# COMPACT_ATOMS: atom_id res chain seq x y z
N ASN A 1 -2.05 1.17 23.91
CA ASN A 1 -0.94 0.50 23.24
C ASN A 1 -0.81 0.86 21.75
N GLY A 2 -1.58 1.84 21.23
CA GLY A 2 -1.45 2.33 19.86
C GLY A 2 -2.01 1.41 18.77
N LEU A 3 -2.84 0.45 19.10
CA LEU A 3 -3.40 -0.53 18.17
C LEU A 3 -4.84 -0.23 17.71
N GLY A 4 -5.41 0.93 18.09
CA GLY A 4 -6.81 1.28 17.75
C GLY A 4 -7.11 1.36 16.23
N TRP A 5 -6.07 1.45 15.39
CA TRP A 5 -6.21 1.38 13.94
C TRP A 5 -6.90 0.07 13.49
N LEU A 6 -6.65 -1.05 14.19
CA LEU A 6 -7.24 -2.35 13.86
C LEU A 6 -8.75 -2.40 14.07
N GLU A 7 -9.34 -1.52 14.90
CA GLU A 7 -10.78 -1.51 15.16
C GLU A 7 -11.60 -1.06 13.94
N GLY A 8 -11.01 -0.25 13.07
CA GLY A 8 -11.62 0.23 11.82
C GLY A 8 -11.10 -0.45 10.55
N PHE A 9 -10.29 -1.50 10.69
CA PHE A 9 -9.63 -2.15 9.56
C PHE A 9 -10.57 -3.07 8.78
N ASN A 10 -11.29 -2.53 7.80
CA ASN A 10 -12.22 -3.29 6.94
C ASN A 10 -12.34 -2.77 5.50
N GLU A 11 -11.51 -1.79 5.11
CA GLU A 11 -11.55 -1.19 3.79
C GLU A 11 -10.74 -2.01 2.76
N MET A 12 -11.13 -1.93 1.49
CA MET A 12 -10.30 -2.42 0.38
C MET A 12 -8.96 -1.68 0.33
N MET A 13 -8.93 -0.40 0.59
CA MET A 13 -7.73 0.41 0.67
C MET A 13 -7.85 1.43 1.80
N VAL A 14 -6.95 1.33 2.76
CA VAL A 14 -6.80 2.28 3.85
C VAL A 14 -5.46 3.00 3.75
N ARG A 15 -5.43 4.32 3.95
CA ARG A 15 -4.18 5.08 4.04
C ARG A 15 -3.60 4.95 5.43
N CYS A 16 -2.36 4.52 5.51
CA CYS A 16 -1.56 4.66 6.72
C CYS A 16 -0.79 5.98 6.62
N GLY A 17 -0.81 6.79 7.64
CA GLY A 17 -0.18 8.14 7.62
C GLY A 17 -0.98 9.13 8.47
N TYR A 18 -0.75 10.41 8.30
CA TYR A 18 0.25 11.05 7.39
C TYR A 18 1.53 11.46 8.12
N GLU A 19 1.45 11.83 9.39
CA GLU A 19 2.62 12.23 10.18
C GLU A 19 3.58 11.06 10.40
N TRP A 20 3.05 9.85 10.54
CA TRP A 20 3.80 8.59 10.60
C TRP A 20 2.98 7.41 10.12
N THR A 21 3.65 6.30 9.82
CA THR A 21 3.05 4.99 9.59
C THR A 21 3.82 3.90 10.34
N GLY A 22 3.43 2.65 10.16
CA GLY A 22 4.15 1.49 10.64
C GLY A 22 3.80 1.07 12.07
N HIS A 23 4.63 0.21 12.63
CA HIS A 23 4.41 -0.36 13.94
C HIS A 23 4.48 0.69 15.05
N PRO A 24 3.73 0.51 16.16
CA PRO A 24 3.69 1.49 17.23
C PRO A 24 5.02 1.55 17.98
N VAL A 25 5.39 2.77 18.38
CA VAL A 25 6.58 3.03 19.21
C VAL A 25 6.35 4.23 20.13
N THR A 26 7.05 4.27 21.24
CA THR A 26 7.08 5.42 22.14
C THR A 26 8.48 6.05 22.12
N GLU A 27 8.54 7.33 21.77
CA GLU A 27 9.79 8.11 21.76
C GLU A 27 9.55 9.47 22.42
N GLY A 28 10.41 9.88 23.35
CA GLY A 28 10.32 11.18 24.03
C GLY A 28 8.97 11.47 24.71
N GLY A 29 8.26 10.42 25.16
CA GLY A 29 6.92 10.52 25.75
C GLY A 29 5.78 10.65 24.72
N GLN A 30 6.08 10.71 23.42
CA GLN A 30 5.10 10.64 22.34
C GLN A 30 4.83 9.18 21.98
N ILE A 31 3.55 8.80 21.92
CA ILE A 31 3.12 7.51 21.40
C ILE A 31 2.83 7.68 19.93
N TYR A 32 3.54 6.94 19.09
CA TYR A 32 3.24 6.77 17.69
C TYR A 32 2.41 5.50 17.55
N THR A 33 1.16 5.65 17.16
CA THR A 33 0.21 4.54 17.07
C THR A 33 0.43 3.73 15.80
N LEU A 34 -0.09 2.49 15.75
CA LEU A 34 -0.05 1.67 14.54
C LEU A 34 -0.60 2.46 13.35
N HIS A 35 0.19 2.56 12.29
CA HIS A 35 -0.18 3.15 10.99
C HIS A 35 -0.70 4.58 11.01
N GLY A 36 -0.47 5.34 12.08
CA GLY A 36 -0.86 6.76 12.15
C GLY A 36 -2.36 6.98 12.34
N LYS A 37 -2.87 8.09 11.83
CA LYS A 37 -4.24 8.57 12.10
C LYS A 37 -5.13 8.62 10.87
N ALA A 38 -4.55 8.66 9.66
CA ALA A 38 -5.28 8.91 8.42
C ALA A 38 -6.45 7.92 8.20
N GLY A 39 -6.22 6.63 8.47
CA GLY A 39 -7.24 5.58 8.29
C GLY A 39 -8.46 5.76 9.19
N ASN A 40 -8.31 6.40 10.35
CA ASN A 40 -9.40 6.64 11.31
C ASN A 40 -9.88 8.11 11.29
N THR A 41 -9.43 8.93 10.33
CA THR A 41 -9.81 10.33 10.20
C THR A 41 -10.86 10.48 9.10
N PRO A 42 -12.12 10.83 9.45
CA PRO A 42 -13.14 11.02 8.44
C PRO A 42 -12.85 12.21 7.54
N ALA A 43 -13.25 12.11 6.27
CA ALA A 43 -13.17 13.25 5.36
C ALA A 43 -14.07 14.39 5.87
N SER A 44 -13.52 15.59 5.96
CA SER A 44 -14.27 16.80 6.38
C SER A 44 -15.17 17.35 5.28
N ARG A 45 -14.93 16.95 4.03
CA ARG A 45 -15.73 17.29 2.85
C ARG A 45 -15.65 16.15 1.85
N VAL A 46 -16.78 15.79 1.25
CA VAL A 46 -16.86 14.83 0.15
C VAL A 46 -17.72 15.46 -0.95
N GLU A 47 -17.23 15.37 -2.18
CA GLU A 47 -17.93 15.82 -3.37
C GLU A 47 -17.99 14.67 -4.37
N VAL A 48 -19.14 14.52 -5.03
CA VAL A 48 -19.35 13.56 -6.12
C VAL A 48 -19.80 14.34 -7.34
N GLU A 49 -19.07 14.17 -8.43
CA GLU A 49 -19.37 14.74 -9.73
C GLU A 49 -19.58 13.60 -10.73
N VAL A 50 -20.65 13.67 -11.51
CA VAL A 50 -20.91 12.75 -12.60
C VAL A 50 -21.01 13.57 -13.87
N ALA A 51 -20.13 13.27 -14.86
CA ALA A 51 -20.19 13.94 -16.14
C ALA A 51 -21.52 13.62 -16.86
N ASP A 52 -22.17 14.62 -17.41
CA ASP A 52 -23.44 14.50 -18.14
C ASP A 52 -23.26 14.05 -19.60
N THR A 53 -22.02 13.99 -20.07
CA THR A 53 -21.64 13.54 -21.41
C THR A 53 -20.72 12.33 -21.37
N ALA A 54 -20.71 11.53 -22.44
CA ALA A 54 -19.82 10.38 -22.54
C ALA A 54 -18.35 10.80 -22.36
N PRO A 55 -17.55 10.01 -21.63
CA PRO A 55 -17.80 8.67 -21.12
C PRO A 55 -18.51 8.59 -19.76
N TYR A 56 -19.19 9.64 -19.29
CA TYR A 56 -19.92 9.71 -18.01
C TYR A 56 -19.01 9.45 -16.79
N GLU A 57 -17.81 10.03 -16.81
CA GLU A 57 -16.83 9.87 -15.75
C GLU A 57 -17.42 10.27 -14.39
N ILE A 58 -17.18 9.44 -13.39
CA ILE A 58 -17.53 9.70 -11.99
C ILE A 58 -16.25 10.12 -11.26
N ARG A 59 -16.31 11.27 -10.59
CA ARG A 59 -15.23 11.78 -9.73
C ARG A 59 -15.73 11.89 -8.30
N ILE A 60 -14.96 11.33 -7.37
CA ILE A 60 -15.22 11.46 -5.94
C ILE A 60 -14.01 12.16 -5.34
N ARG A 61 -14.25 13.34 -4.74
CA ARG A 61 -13.21 14.11 -4.05
C ARG A 61 -13.46 14.10 -2.56
N GLY A 62 -12.39 13.91 -1.80
CA GLY A 62 -12.41 13.93 -0.34
C GLY A 62 -11.33 14.86 0.22
N LEU A 63 -11.64 15.52 1.32
CA LEU A 63 -10.69 16.35 2.05
C LEU A 63 -10.47 15.77 3.44
N ILE A 64 -9.27 15.25 3.70
CA ILE A 64 -8.85 14.68 4.97
C ILE A 64 -7.88 15.66 5.64
N LYS A 65 -8.05 15.92 6.94
CA LYS A 65 -7.19 16.81 7.71
C LYS A 65 -6.65 16.08 8.93
N GLU A 66 -5.34 15.95 8.99
CA GLU A 66 -4.63 15.52 10.18
C GLU A 66 -3.98 16.74 10.81
N SER A 67 -4.68 17.36 11.77
CA SER A 67 -4.22 18.59 12.41
C SER A 67 -4.21 18.42 13.92
N THR A 68 -3.09 18.81 14.54
CA THR A 68 -2.89 18.78 15.99
C THR A 68 -2.33 20.12 16.43
N PHE A 69 -2.96 20.72 17.43
CA PHE A 69 -2.55 22.02 17.97
C PHE A 69 -1.05 22.06 18.33
N LYS A 70 -0.33 23.02 17.77
CA LYS A 70 1.14 23.20 17.90
C LYS A 70 1.98 22.03 17.34
N LYS A 71 1.40 21.16 16.52
CA LYS A 71 2.09 20.05 15.87
C LYS A 71 1.81 20.06 14.35
N ALA A 72 1.65 18.89 13.76
CA ALA A 72 1.34 18.76 12.33
C ALA A 72 0.01 19.42 11.94
N ASP A 73 -0.04 19.97 10.76
CA ASP A 73 -1.25 20.36 10.02
C ASP A 73 -1.08 19.87 8.57
N LEU A 74 -1.42 18.61 8.36
CA LEU A 74 -1.32 17.91 7.10
C LEU A 74 -2.72 17.73 6.50
N GLN A 75 -2.87 18.11 5.25
CA GLN A 75 -4.14 18.02 4.53
C GLN A 75 -3.96 17.21 3.26
N THR A 76 -4.84 16.23 3.04
CA THR A 76 -4.89 15.48 1.79
C THR A 76 -6.16 15.80 1.04
N LEU A 77 -6.01 16.26 -0.20
CA LEU A 77 -7.08 16.24 -1.19
C LEU A 77 -6.96 14.96 -1.99
N THR A 78 -7.97 14.11 -1.93
CA THR A 78 -8.05 12.86 -2.68
C THR A 78 -9.03 13.00 -3.83
N GLU A 79 -8.73 12.42 -4.98
CA GLU A 79 -9.65 12.31 -6.11
C GLU A 79 -9.65 10.88 -6.65
N LEU A 80 -10.79 10.23 -6.64
CA LEU A 80 -11.04 8.95 -7.31
C LEU A 80 -11.77 9.23 -8.62
N ARG A 81 -11.31 8.60 -9.71
CA ARG A 81 -11.94 8.69 -11.03
C ARG A 81 -12.28 7.31 -11.54
N TYR A 82 -13.50 7.18 -12.03
CA TYR A 82 -14.02 5.94 -12.61
C TYR A 82 -14.86 6.23 -13.85
N VAL A 83 -14.63 5.47 -14.91
CA VAL A 83 -15.48 5.48 -16.10
C VAL A 83 -16.40 4.27 -16.06
N PRO A 84 -17.74 4.44 -16.04
CA PRO A 84 -18.70 3.33 -16.03
C PRO A 84 -18.44 2.32 -17.14
N GLY A 85 -18.45 1.04 -16.79
CA GLY A 85 -18.11 -0.04 -17.71
C GLY A 85 -16.61 -0.35 -17.85
N SER A 86 -15.74 0.48 -17.27
CA SER A 86 -14.31 0.19 -17.16
C SER A 86 -14.04 -0.86 -16.08
N ASN A 87 -12.97 -1.62 -16.24
CA ASN A 87 -12.44 -2.53 -15.21
C ASN A 87 -11.35 -1.87 -14.35
N SER A 88 -11.17 -0.55 -14.46
CA SER A 88 -10.15 0.18 -13.71
C SER A 88 -10.68 1.50 -13.16
N PHE A 89 -10.06 1.96 -12.08
CA PHE A 89 -10.22 3.32 -11.55
C PHE A 89 -8.87 3.87 -11.13
N SER A 90 -8.76 5.19 -11.08
CA SER A 90 -7.55 5.88 -10.61
C SER A 90 -7.81 6.63 -9.31
N LEU A 91 -6.76 6.74 -8.52
CA LEU A 91 -6.69 7.52 -7.30
C LEU A 91 -5.55 8.52 -7.43
N HIS A 92 -5.84 9.79 -7.13
CA HIS A 92 -4.86 10.86 -7.05
C HIS A 92 -4.98 11.56 -5.70
N ASP A 93 -3.90 11.55 -4.93
CA ASP A 93 -3.79 12.23 -3.64
C ASP A 93 -2.79 13.36 -3.69
N VAL A 94 -3.15 14.49 -3.09
CA VAL A 94 -2.25 15.63 -2.89
C VAL A 94 -2.16 15.92 -1.39
N LEU A 95 -1.04 15.53 -0.77
CA LEU A 95 -0.75 15.78 0.64
C LEU A 95 0.00 17.12 0.77
N THR A 96 -0.56 18.06 1.51
CA THR A 96 -0.01 19.40 1.70
C THR A 96 0.29 19.67 3.17
N ASN A 97 1.46 20.21 3.47
CA ASN A 97 1.78 20.78 4.77
C ASN A 97 1.16 22.19 4.88
N ARG A 98 0.19 22.34 5.77
CA ARG A 98 -0.53 23.61 6.04
C ARG A 98 0.04 24.37 7.23
N ALA A 99 1.00 23.77 7.97
CA ALA A 99 1.68 24.42 9.09
C ALA A 99 2.73 25.42 8.60
N ASP A 100 3.18 26.29 9.51
CA ASP A 100 4.26 27.28 9.27
C ASP A 100 5.67 26.68 9.45
N TYR A 101 5.77 25.40 9.79
CA TYR A 101 7.03 24.69 10.01
C TYR A 101 7.12 23.44 9.12
N PRO A 102 8.35 23.00 8.76
CA PRO A 102 8.54 21.72 8.10
C PRO A 102 7.98 20.57 8.92
N HIS A 103 7.32 19.64 8.27
CA HIS A 103 6.79 18.42 8.93
C HIS A 103 7.22 17.16 8.20
N ASP A 104 7.55 16.15 8.98
CA ASP A 104 7.72 14.78 8.48
C ASP A 104 6.41 14.27 7.94
N TYR A 105 6.51 13.41 6.93
CA TYR A 105 5.37 12.63 6.45
C TYR A 105 5.79 11.24 5.98
N GLN A 106 4.85 10.32 6.13
CA GLN A 106 4.90 8.97 5.59
C GLN A 106 3.51 8.61 5.07
N ILE A 107 3.44 7.79 4.03
CA ILE A 107 2.20 7.20 3.55
C ILE A 107 2.43 5.78 3.08
N ILE A 108 1.49 4.90 3.44
CA ILE A 108 1.35 3.56 2.88
C ILE A 108 -0.10 3.42 2.40
N TYR A 109 -0.27 2.96 1.18
CA TYR A 109 -1.57 2.56 0.64
C TYR A 109 -1.77 1.07 0.92
N HIS A 110 -2.42 0.77 2.04
CA HIS A 110 -2.66 -0.59 2.52
C HIS A 110 -3.86 -1.19 1.78
N ASN A 111 -3.57 -1.87 0.67
CA ASN A 111 -4.61 -2.44 -0.19
C ASN A 111 -4.88 -3.88 0.22
N ASN A 112 -6.12 -4.19 0.57
CA ASN A 112 -6.56 -5.44 1.17
C ASN A 112 -7.37 -6.26 0.19
N PHE A 113 -6.93 -7.48 -0.07
CA PHE A 113 -7.58 -8.39 -1.00
C PHE A 113 -7.83 -9.75 -0.33
N GLY A 114 -9.07 -10.21 -0.44
CA GLY A 114 -9.53 -11.50 0.05
C GLY A 114 -10.15 -12.33 -1.08
N ALA A 115 -10.98 -13.28 -0.69
CA ALA A 115 -11.76 -14.05 -1.65
C ALA A 115 -12.67 -13.13 -2.52
N PRO A 116 -12.91 -13.45 -3.80
CA PRO A 116 -12.59 -14.72 -4.46
C PRO A 116 -11.24 -14.76 -5.19
N ILE A 117 -10.43 -13.71 -5.13
CA ILE A 117 -9.11 -13.67 -5.81
C ILE A 117 -8.07 -14.38 -4.94
N LEU A 118 -8.05 -14.06 -3.63
CA LEU A 118 -7.21 -14.75 -2.67
C LEU A 118 -7.81 -16.14 -2.38
N GLU A 119 -7.07 -17.16 -2.72
CA GLU A 119 -7.43 -18.57 -2.52
C GLU A 119 -6.16 -19.43 -2.42
N ASN A 120 -6.32 -20.71 -2.10
CA ASN A 120 -5.18 -21.65 -2.16
C ASN A 120 -4.60 -21.72 -3.57
N GLY A 121 -3.28 -21.46 -3.70
CA GLY A 121 -2.59 -21.40 -4.98
C GLY A 121 -2.67 -20.04 -5.68
N ALA A 122 -3.31 -19.03 -5.09
CA ALA A 122 -3.21 -17.65 -5.57
C ALA A 122 -1.75 -17.16 -5.56
N ARG A 123 -1.43 -16.19 -6.40
CA ARG A 123 -0.06 -15.71 -6.59
C ARG A 123 0.01 -14.20 -6.45
N PHE A 124 1.02 -13.75 -5.73
CA PHE A 124 1.47 -12.35 -5.75
C PHE A 124 2.52 -12.18 -6.85
N LEU A 125 2.39 -11.13 -7.64
CA LEU A 125 3.26 -10.82 -8.77
C LEU A 125 3.70 -9.36 -8.71
N ALA A 126 5.00 -9.08 -8.81
CA ALA A 126 5.55 -7.73 -8.96
C ALA A 126 6.97 -7.81 -9.52
N PRO A 127 7.41 -6.83 -10.33
CA PRO A 127 8.83 -6.73 -10.69
C PRO A 127 9.60 -6.15 -9.50
N MET A 128 10.69 -6.81 -9.11
CA MET A 128 11.44 -6.42 -7.91
C MET A 128 12.93 -6.67 -8.02
N ALA A 129 13.71 -5.79 -7.39
CA ALA A 129 15.15 -5.96 -7.23
C ALA A 129 15.48 -6.87 -6.06
N SER A 130 14.76 -6.70 -4.93
CA SER A 130 14.98 -7.51 -3.74
C SER A 130 13.71 -7.70 -2.94
N ILE A 131 13.71 -8.76 -2.13
CA ILE A 131 12.71 -9.05 -1.11
C ILE A 131 13.43 -9.50 0.17
N SER A 132 12.94 -9.08 1.32
CA SER A 132 13.43 -9.49 2.64
C SER A 132 12.27 -9.69 3.61
N PRO A 133 12.41 -10.58 4.61
CA PRO A 133 11.41 -10.70 5.66
C PRO A 133 11.39 -9.42 6.48
N PHE A 134 10.23 -9.05 7.00
CA PHE A 134 10.09 -7.93 7.91
C PHE A 134 10.77 -8.22 9.26
N ASN A 135 10.59 -9.43 9.77
CA ASN A 135 11.14 -9.92 11.02
C ASN A 135 11.62 -11.37 10.89
N ASP A 136 12.15 -11.92 11.98
CA ASP A 136 12.68 -13.29 11.99
C ASP A 136 11.60 -14.36 11.76
N TYR A 137 10.35 -14.10 12.15
CA TYR A 137 9.23 -15.03 11.91
C TYR A 137 8.93 -15.19 10.42
N ALA A 138 8.92 -14.09 9.67
CA ALA A 138 8.63 -14.10 8.24
C ALA A 138 9.68 -14.84 7.37
N LYS A 139 10.87 -15.12 7.92
CA LYS A 139 11.93 -15.91 7.20
C LYS A 139 11.42 -17.25 6.73
N ALA A 140 10.56 -17.91 7.50
CA ALA A 140 9.99 -19.21 7.13
C ALA A 140 9.19 -19.15 5.82
N GLY A 141 8.63 -17.98 5.49
CA GLY A 141 7.83 -17.73 4.30
C GLY A 141 8.62 -17.33 3.05
N LEU A 142 9.96 -17.09 3.15
CA LEU A 142 10.76 -16.60 2.02
C LEU A 142 10.71 -17.51 0.79
N LYS A 143 10.64 -18.82 0.95
CA LYS A 143 10.55 -19.74 -0.19
C LYS A 143 9.15 -19.77 -0.85
N THR A 144 8.15 -19.18 -0.20
CA THR A 144 6.75 -19.20 -0.63
C THR A 144 6.11 -17.82 -0.60
N TRP A 145 6.92 -16.75 -0.59
CA TRP A 145 6.42 -15.39 -0.54
C TRP A 145 5.41 -15.08 -1.67
N GLY A 146 5.68 -15.59 -2.87
CA GLY A 146 4.86 -15.34 -4.08
C GLY A 146 3.61 -16.20 -4.21
N THR A 147 3.34 -17.15 -3.29
CA THR A 147 2.18 -18.04 -3.37
C THR A 147 1.42 -18.05 -2.04
N TYR A 148 0.12 -18.34 -2.10
CA TYR A 148 -0.74 -18.37 -0.93
C TYR A 148 -1.25 -19.78 -0.64
N ALA A 149 -1.22 -20.15 0.63
CA ALA A 149 -1.96 -21.32 1.14
C ALA A 149 -3.45 -20.97 1.30
N GLY A 150 -4.29 -21.98 1.40
CA GLY A 150 -5.68 -21.83 1.82
C GLY A 150 -5.78 -21.40 3.30
N PRO A 151 -7.01 -21.14 3.80
CA PRO A 151 -7.21 -20.74 5.18
C PRO A 151 -6.60 -21.75 6.16
N THR A 152 -5.69 -21.27 7.02
CA THR A 152 -4.89 -22.11 7.93
C THR A 152 -5.04 -21.60 9.34
N LYS A 153 -5.70 -22.39 10.21
CA LYS A 153 -5.93 -22.00 11.61
C LYS A 153 -4.61 -21.78 12.35
N GLY A 154 -4.49 -20.62 12.99
CA GLY A 154 -3.32 -20.22 13.76
C GLY A 154 -2.15 -19.74 12.90
N PHE A 155 -2.40 -19.40 11.62
CA PHE A 155 -1.42 -18.70 10.83
C PHE A 155 -1.20 -17.31 11.44
N ASP A 156 0.04 -17.00 11.75
CA ASP A 156 0.44 -15.66 12.13
C ASP A 156 0.87 -14.87 10.88
N GLU A 157 0.75 -13.56 10.91
CA GLU A 157 1.06 -12.72 9.75
C GLU A 157 2.53 -12.83 9.35
N MET A 158 2.78 -12.86 8.04
CA MET A 158 4.11 -12.77 7.46
C MET A 158 4.20 -11.54 6.58
N VAL A 159 5.17 -10.69 6.86
CA VAL A 159 5.37 -9.43 6.15
C VAL A 159 6.72 -9.45 5.43
N PHE A 160 6.74 -8.97 4.18
CA PHE A 160 7.92 -8.88 3.34
C PHE A 160 8.12 -7.46 2.83
N ASN A 161 9.35 -6.99 2.92
CA ASN A 161 9.79 -5.72 2.37
C ASN A 161 10.35 -5.93 0.96
N ILE A 162 9.80 -5.22 0.00
CA ILE A 162 10.14 -5.36 -1.41
C ILE A 162 10.69 -4.03 -1.93
N LYS A 163 11.81 -4.10 -2.64
CA LYS A 163 12.29 -2.99 -3.46
C LYS A 163 11.79 -3.20 -4.89
N PRO A 164 10.77 -2.46 -5.34
CA PRO A 164 10.22 -2.64 -6.68
C PRO A 164 11.21 -2.17 -7.75
N LEU A 165 11.16 -2.79 -8.93
CA LEU A 165 11.70 -2.27 -10.17
C LEU A 165 10.63 -1.47 -10.90
N SER A 166 11.03 -0.57 -11.76
CA SER A 166 10.14 0.23 -12.61
C SER A 166 10.64 0.31 -14.05
N ASP A 167 9.76 0.69 -14.94
CA ASP A 167 10.11 1.05 -16.30
C ASP A 167 10.91 2.38 -16.36
N PRO A 168 11.39 2.82 -17.55
CA PRO A 168 12.10 4.10 -17.69
C PRO A 168 11.29 5.35 -17.33
N ASN A 169 9.96 5.23 -17.25
CA ASN A 169 9.04 6.29 -16.82
C ASN A 169 8.74 6.23 -15.31
N HIS A 170 9.46 5.36 -14.58
CA HIS A 170 9.28 5.07 -13.16
C HIS A 170 7.94 4.42 -12.79
N GLN A 171 7.22 3.86 -13.77
CA GLN A 171 5.98 3.15 -13.53
C GLN A 171 6.27 1.69 -13.17
N THR A 172 5.56 1.20 -12.18
CA THR A 172 5.59 -0.20 -11.75
C THR A 172 4.20 -0.70 -11.40
N LEU A 173 4.09 -1.98 -11.10
CA LEU A 173 2.83 -2.58 -10.70
C LEU A 173 3.05 -3.77 -9.77
N ALA A 174 2.01 -4.07 -8.99
CA ALA A 174 1.92 -5.29 -8.19
C ALA A 174 0.53 -5.88 -8.34
N ALA A 175 0.39 -7.19 -8.25
CA ALA A 175 -0.86 -7.86 -8.49
C ALA A 175 -1.08 -9.09 -7.61
N LEU A 176 -2.34 -9.39 -7.36
CA LEU A 176 -2.82 -10.68 -6.87
C LEU A 176 -3.60 -11.37 -7.99
N VAL A 177 -3.25 -12.60 -8.28
CA VAL A 177 -3.89 -13.44 -9.30
C VAL A 177 -4.37 -14.73 -8.66
N ASN A 178 -5.58 -15.17 -8.99
CA ASN A 178 -6.13 -16.42 -8.49
C ASN A 178 -5.40 -17.67 -9.04
N ASN A 179 -5.64 -18.82 -8.45
CA ASN A 179 -4.96 -20.06 -8.83
C ASN A 179 -5.21 -20.46 -10.29
N ALA A 180 -6.43 -20.23 -10.80
CA ALA A 180 -6.79 -20.55 -12.19
C ALA A 180 -6.12 -19.61 -13.22
N GLY A 181 -5.56 -18.48 -12.80
CA GLY A 181 -4.95 -17.48 -13.67
C GLY A 181 -5.95 -16.78 -14.59
N ASP A 182 -7.20 -16.63 -14.16
CA ASP A 182 -8.27 -16.01 -14.95
C ASP A 182 -8.94 -14.82 -14.27
N LYS A 183 -8.55 -14.52 -13.03
CA LYS A 183 -8.98 -13.36 -12.25
C LYS A 183 -7.81 -12.77 -11.49
N GLY A 184 -7.85 -11.46 -11.29
CA GLY A 184 -6.84 -10.77 -10.50
C GLY A 184 -7.19 -9.32 -10.24
N VAL A 185 -6.33 -8.70 -9.49
CA VAL A 185 -6.30 -7.24 -9.30
C VAL A 185 -4.86 -6.77 -9.42
N ALA A 186 -4.66 -5.67 -10.11
CA ALA A 186 -3.36 -5.02 -10.25
C ALA A 186 -3.43 -3.60 -9.71
N ILE A 187 -2.33 -3.16 -9.09
CA ILE A 187 -2.11 -1.80 -8.62
C ILE A 187 -0.89 -1.27 -9.36
N GLN A 188 -1.07 -0.21 -10.14
CA GLN A 188 0.02 0.51 -10.81
C GLN A 188 0.34 1.79 -10.04
N PHE A 189 1.63 2.11 -9.88
CA PHE A 189 2.11 3.29 -9.16
C PHE A 189 3.48 3.77 -9.65
N ASP A 190 3.86 5.00 -9.28
CA ASP A 190 5.15 5.62 -9.61
C ASP A 190 6.16 5.42 -8.47
N THR A 191 7.31 4.83 -8.76
CA THR A 191 8.37 4.56 -7.77
C THR A 191 9.10 5.80 -7.25
N ARG A 192 8.94 6.97 -7.88
CA ARG A 192 9.42 8.25 -7.35
C ARG A 192 8.54 8.74 -6.20
N GLN A 193 7.24 8.45 -6.28
CA GLN A 193 6.24 8.80 -5.27
C GLN A 193 6.23 7.75 -4.14
N LEU A 194 6.22 6.46 -4.52
CA LEU A 194 6.10 5.30 -3.64
C LEU A 194 7.25 4.32 -3.90
N PRO A 195 8.45 4.58 -3.33
CA PRO A 195 9.67 3.86 -3.67
C PRO A 195 9.80 2.46 -3.08
N VAL A 196 8.87 2.06 -2.22
CA VAL A 196 8.89 0.75 -1.55
C VAL A 196 7.54 0.06 -1.67
N LEU A 197 7.55 -1.25 -1.48
CA LEU A 197 6.35 -2.09 -1.49
C LEU A 197 6.42 -3.06 -0.32
N THR A 198 5.37 -3.13 0.47
CA THR A 198 5.20 -4.15 1.51
C THR A 198 4.18 -5.17 1.04
N LEU A 199 4.50 -6.45 1.26
CA LEU A 199 3.58 -7.57 1.10
C LEU A 199 3.24 -8.12 2.47
N TRP A 200 2.01 -7.93 2.91
CA TRP A 200 1.46 -8.51 4.13
C TRP A 200 0.59 -9.71 3.81
N LYS A 201 0.86 -10.85 4.43
CA LYS A 201 0.12 -12.10 4.24
C LYS A 201 -0.50 -12.52 5.56
N ASN A 202 -1.83 -12.62 5.59
CA ASN A 202 -2.57 -13.16 6.72
C ASN A 202 -3.56 -14.22 6.21
N THR A 203 -3.11 -15.46 6.16
CA THR A 203 -3.90 -16.59 5.66
C THR A 203 -4.47 -17.44 6.79
N ASP A 204 -4.91 -16.82 7.87
CA ASP A 204 -5.66 -17.48 8.95
C ASP A 204 -7.05 -17.94 8.43
N THR A 205 -7.94 -18.32 9.29
CA THR A 205 -9.27 -18.78 8.89
C THR A 205 -10.10 -17.64 8.27
N LEU A 206 -11.11 -17.98 7.49
CA LEU A 206 -12.02 -16.98 6.90
C LEU A 206 -12.68 -16.06 7.94
N LYS A 207 -12.86 -16.54 9.17
CA LYS A 207 -13.47 -15.75 10.26
C LYS A 207 -12.46 -14.88 11.00
N GLN A 208 -11.17 -15.20 10.94
CA GLN A 208 -10.10 -14.48 11.62
C GLN A 208 -9.33 -13.53 10.70
N GLY A 209 -9.68 -13.49 9.42
CA GLY A 209 -9.09 -12.60 8.44
C GLY A 209 -8.22 -13.33 7.41
N TYR A 210 -8.83 -13.98 6.43
CA TYR A 210 -8.14 -14.52 5.25
C TYR A 210 -7.97 -13.40 4.23
N VAL A 211 -6.85 -12.67 4.32
CA VAL A 211 -6.60 -11.44 3.59
C VAL A 211 -5.11 -11.26 3.30
N THR A 212 -4.77 -10.52 2.28
CA THR A 212 -3.40 -10.06 1.98
C THR A 212 -3.38 -8.57 1.73
N GLY A 213 -2.32 -7.89 2.17
CA GLY A 213 -2.02 -6.49 1.87
C GLY A 213 -0.97 -6.38 0.77
N ILE A 214 -1.23 -5.52 -0.22
CA ILE A 214 -0.27 -5.10 -1.24
C ILE A 214 -0.10 -3.60 -1.07
N GLU A 215 1.05 -3.16 -0.58
CA GLU A 215 1.16 -1.89 0.09
C GLU A 215 2.31 -1.03 -0.46
N PRO A 216 2.11 -0.32 -1.59
CA PRO A 216 3.06 0.69 -2.02
C PRO A 216 3.11 1.85 -1.02
N GLY A 217 4.32 2.31 -0.69
CA GLY A 217 4.53 3.33 0.33
C GLY A 217 5.77 4.18 0.13
N THR A 218 5.86 5.27 0.91
CA THR A 218 7.07 6.10 1.01
C THR A 218 8.12 5.46 1.90
N SER A 219 7.68 4.58 2.81
CA SER A 219 8.46 3.84 3.78
C SER A 219 7.87 2.46 4.00
N TYR A 220 8.62 1.57 4.63
CA TYR A 220 8.09 0.29 5.11
C TYR A 220 7.30 0.46 6.40
N ALA A 221 6.72 -0.62 6.92
CA ALA A 221 5.87 -0.59 8.11
C ALA A 221 6.66 -0.70 9.44
N TYR A 222 7.96 -0.44 9.45
CA TYR A 222 8.71 -0.35 10.70
C TYR A 222 8.30 0.88 11.53
N PRO A 223 8.57 0.86 12.85
CA PRO A 223 8.40 2.05 13.67
C PRO A 223 9.04 3.29 13.07
N VAL A 224 8.42 4.46 13.22
CA VAL A 224 8.89 5.73 12.65
C VAL A 224 10.34 6.07 13.04
N THR A 225 10.79 5.65 14.23
CA THR A 225 12.16 5.81 14.69
C THR A 225 13.15 5.09 13.78
N ILE A 226 12.86 3.85 13.43
CA ILE A 226 13.65 3.04 12.49
C ILE A 226 13.59 3.67 11.09
N GLU A 227 12.42 4.09 10.63
CA GLU A 227 12.27 4.69 9.30
C GLU A 227 13.05 6.01 9.18
N ARG A 228 13.16 6.81 10.26
CA ARG A 228 14.03 7.99 10.33
C ARG A 228 15.51 7.62 10.24
N GLU A 229 15.98 6.64 11.01
CA GLU A 229 17.37 6.15 10.96
C GLU A 229 17.74 5.68 9.57
N GLN A 230 16.81 5.00 8.90
CA GLN A 230 16.96 4.49 7.53
C GLN A 230 16.73 5.58 6.45
N LYS A 231 16.46 6.83 6.84
CA LYS A 231 16.24 7.99 5.94
C LYS A 231 15.07 7.79 4.96
N ARG A 232 14.04 7.03 5.36
CA ARG A 232 12.84 6.81 4.56
C ARG A 232 11.68 7.73 4.94
N VAL A 233 11.76 8.42 6.08
CA VAL A 233 10.81 9.48 6.41
C VAL A 233 11.07 10.69 5.53
N LYS A 234 10.03 11.20 4.89
CA LYS A 234 10.08 12.38 4.02
C LYS A 234 9.68 13.63 4.79
N GLN A 235 9.99 14.81 4.26
CA GLN A 235 9.62 16.07 4.88
C GLN A 235 9.00 17.01 3.85
N LEU A 236 7.93 17.71 4.26
CA LEU A 236 7.30 18.78 3.51
C LEU A 236 7.60 20.12 4.17
N GLN A 237 8.10 21.08 3.38
CA GLN A 237 8.23 22.48 3.79
C GLN A 237 6.85 23.13 3.95
N PRO A 238 6.70 24.25 4.66
CA PRO A 238 5.45 25.01 4.74
C PRO A 238 4.87 25.29 3.35
N GLY A 239 3.60 24.94 3.15
CA GLY A 239 2.88 25.09 1.87
C GLY A 239 3.28 24.12 0.78
N ALA A 240 4.31 23.28 0.97
CA ALA A 240 4.70 22.29 -0.02
C ALA A 240 3.74 21.08 -0.04
N SER A 241 3.69 20.41 -1.18
CA SER A 241 2.84 19.22 -1.39
C SER A 241 3.62 18.07 -1.99
N ALA A 242 3.19 16.85 -1.65
CA ALA A 242 3.56 15.62 -2.33
C ALA A 242 2.32 15.04 -3.03
N GLN A 243 2.54 14.37 -4.16
CA GLN A 243 1.47 13.77 -4.97
C GLN A 243 1.67 12.27 -5.06
N PHE A 244 0.56 11.55 -5.13
CA PHE A 244 0.54 10.08 -5.24
C PHE A 244 -0.54 9.65 -6.20
N ASP A 245 -0.15 8.83 -7.17
CA ASP A 245 -1.02 8.33 -8.22
C ASP A 245 -1.03 6.81 -8.19
N LEU A 246 -2.22 6.23 -8.10
CA LEU A 246 -2.44 4.79 -8.18
C LEU A 246 -3.54 4.49 -9.19
N THR A 247 -3.35 3.41 -9.95
CA THR A 247 -4.40 2.88 -10.82
C THR A 247 -4.68 1.44 -10.44
N TYR A 248 -5.94 1.14 -10.21
CA TYR A 248 -6.43 -0.21 -9.88
C TYR A 248 -7.11 -0.79 -11.10
N THR A 249 -6.76 -2.03 -11.44
CA THR A 249 -7.34 -2.75 -12.58
C THR A 249 -7.80 -4.13 -12.15
N LEU A 250 -9.06 -4.45 -12.41
CA LEU A 250 -9.60 -5.80 -12.24
C LEU A 250 -9.34 -6.62 -13.49
N LEU A 251 -8.80 -7.82 -13.32
CA LEU A 251 -8.55 -8.77 -14.38
C LEU A 251 -9.63 -9.85 -14.34
N HIS A 252 -10.25 -10.16 -15.47
CA HIS A 252 -11.38 -11.08 -15.55
C HIS A 252 -11.23 -12.11 -16.67
N SER A 253 -10.01 -12.27 -17.21
CA SER A 253 -9.69 -13.28 -18.22
C SER A 253 -8.22 -13.71 -18.18
N LYS A 254 -7.95 -14.93 -18.66
CA LYS A 254 -6.58 -15.43 -18.80
C LYS A 254 -5.71 -14.55 -19.71
N ALA A 255 -6.29 -13.94 -20.73
CA ALA A 255 -5.56 -13.05 -21.62
C ALA A 255 -5.07 -11.81 -20.87
N GLN A 256 -5.93 -11.17 -20.08
CA GLN A 256 -5.53 -10.01 -19.27
C GLN A 256 -4.48 -10.36 -18.20
N VAL A 257 -4.56 -11.53 -17.60
CA VAL A 257 -3.54 -12.02 -16.65
C VAL A 257 -2.22 -12.25 -17.38
N ALA A 258 -2.23 -12.88 -18.55
CA ALA A 258 -1.02 -13.10 -19.35
C ALA A 258 -0.37 -11.77 -19.80
N ASP A 259 -1.19 -10.78 -20.22
CA ASP A 259 -0.69 -9.45 -20.58
C ASP A 259 -0.06 -8.74 -19.37
N LEU A 260 -0.62 -8.91 -18.18
CA LEU A 260 -0.06 -8.38 -16.94
C LEU A 260 1.28 -9.06 -16.61
N GLU A 261 1.35 -10.39 -16.67
CA GLU A 261 2.56 -11.16 -16.43
C GLU A 261 3.68 -10.77 -17.40
N GLN A 262 3.33 -10.52 -18.67
CA GLN A 262 4.30 -10.01 -19.65
C GLN A 262 4.83 -8.63 -19.29
N LYS A 263 3.98 -7.69 -18.87
CA LYS A 263 4.43 -6.36 -18.40
C LYS A 263 5.37 -6.46 -17.21
N ILE A 264 5.07 -7.33 -16.25
CA ILE A 264 5.94 -7.58 -15.10
C ILE A 264 7.28 -8.15 -15.57
N ALA A 265 7.28 -9.11 -16.48
CA ALA A 265 8.47 -9.71 -17.03
C ALA A 265 9.34 -8.69 -17.81
N ASP A 266 8.72 -7.79 -18.57
CA ASP A 266 9.40 -6.73 -19.32
C ASP A 266 10.10 -5.75 -18.36
N ILE A 267 9.46 -5.35 -17.26
CA ILE A 267 10.08 -4.49 -16.23
C ILE A 267 11.18 -5.27 -15.47
N GLN A 268 10.93 -6.53 -15.11
CA GLN A 268 11.93 -7.38 -14.44
C GLN A 268 13.18 -7.57 -15.26
N GLY A 269 13.02 -7.73 -16.56
CA GLY A 269 14.12 -7.92 -17.51
C GLY A 269 15.05 -9.06 -17.11
N LYS A 270 16.35 -8.75 -17.01
CA LYS A 270 17.39 -9.73 -16.59
C LYS A 270 17.76 -9.62 -15.11
N VAL A 271 17.13 -8.75 -14.37
CA VAL A 271 17.43 -8.54 -12.95
C VAL A 271 16.95 -9.77 -12.17
N LYS A 272 17.88 -10.42 -11.49
CA LYS A 272 17.55 -11.51 -10.56
C LYS A 272 17.06 -10.91 -9.25
N ILE A 273 16.02 -11.49 -8.70
CA ILE A 273 15.54 -11.11 -7.38
C ILE A 273 16.56 -11.50 -6.33
N ASP A 274 16.97 -10.51 -5.53
CA ASP A 274 17.84 -10.73 -4.36
C ASP A 274 16.94 -11.09 -3.16
N GLU A 275 16.89 -12.38 -2.83
CA GLU A 275 16.13 -12.88 -1.67
C GLU A 275 17.02 -12.84 -0.43
N ASN A 276 16.92 -11.74 0.32
CA ASN A 276 17.64 -11.59 1.58
C ASN A 276 17.00 -12.43 2.67
N ASP A 277 17.80 -13.15 3.44
CA ASP A 277 17.35 -14.00 4.53
C ASP A 277 17.27 -13.27 5.89
N ALA A 278 17.61 -12.00 5.93
CA ALA A 278 17.58 -11.16 7.11
C ALA A 278 16.65 -9.94 6.93
N PRO A 279 15.97 -9.51 8.01
CA PRO A 279 15.29 -8.24 8.03
C PRO A 279 16.24 -7.08 7.69
N ILE A 280 15.73 -6.07 6.95
CA ILE A 280 16.51 -4.85 6.62
C ILE A 280 16.69 -3.91 7.81
N ALA A 281 15.92 -4.10 8.87
CA ALA A 281 16.04 -3.44 10.15
C ALA A 281 15.57 -4.38 11.27
N LYS A 282 15.94 -4.09 12.49
CA LYS A 282 15.45 -4.79 13.69
C LYS A 282 14.59 -3.84 14.51
N GLU A 283 13.43 -4.31 14.94
CA GLU A 283 12.58 -3.64 15.92
C GLU A 283 13.16 -3.64 17.32
#